data_03299ee40e016716cd26370d91d54a4b
#
_entry.id   03299ee40e016716cd26370d91d54a4b
#
_cell.length_a   1.000
_cell.length_b   1.000
_cell.length_c   1.000
_cell.angle_alpha   90.00
_cell.angle_beta   90.00
_cell.angle_gamma   90.00
#
_symmetry.space_group_name_H-M   'P 1'
#
loop_
_entity.id
_entity.type
_entity.pdbx_description
1 polymer ?
#
loop_
_entity_poly.entity_id
_entity_poly.type
_entity_poly.pdbx_seq_one_letter_code
_entity_poly.pdbx_strand_id
1 'polypeptide(L)'
;MAQFLIILDTSIIGVALPTIQEHFGITQTDLQWIFNAYVIAFGTLLLLGGRLSDTLGHRQIFVIGFIVLSAASVLAGMAPSIDVLIASRILQGLGAALIAPSALSIVMSLFAGNKPEMNRAMGIWGAAAPAGGTAGVFLGHHNGLA
;
A
#
# COMPACT_ATOMS: atom_id res chain seq x y z
N MET A 1 5.35 -9.07 5.79
CA MET A 1 4.73 -9.16 4.45
C MET A 1 3.84 -7.97 4.13
N ALA A 2 2.87 -7.58 4.97
CA ALA A 2 1.97 -6.46 4.68
C ALA A 2 2.69 -5.14 4.38
N GLN A 3 3.64 -4.72 5.23
CA GLN A 3 4.44 -3.51 5.04
C GLN A 3 5.22 -3.54 3.71
N PHE A 4 5.80 -4.69 3.39
CA PHE A 4 6.51 -4.91 2.13
C PHE A 4 5.59 -4.68 0.92
N LEU A 5 4.38 -5.26 0.93
CA LEU A 5 3.42 -5.13 -0.17
C LEU A 5 2.91 -3.70 -0.36
N ILE A 6 2.63 -2.98 0.73
CA ILE A 6 2.20 -1.58 0.68
C ILE A 6 3.27 -0.70 0.01
N ILE A 7 4.53 -0.89 0.39
CA ILE A 7 5.64 -0.09 -0.14
C ILE A 7 6.00 -0.51 -1.56
N LEU A 8 5.95 -1.81 -1.85
CA LEU A 8 6.16 -2.32 -3.20
C LEU A 8 5.13 -1.75 -4.18
N ASP A 9 3.85 -1.76 -3.83
CA ASP A 9 2.78 -1.16 -4.64
C ASP A 9 3.04 0.33 -4.94
N THR A 10 3.41 1.09 -3.93
CA THR A 10 3.73 2.53 -4.09
C THR A 10 4.98 2.76 -4.94
N SER A 11 6.00 1.91 -4.79
CA SER A 11 7.26 2.03 -5.53
C SER A 11 7.12 1.67 -7.00
N ILE A 12 6.33 0.65 -7.34
CA ILE A 12 6.03 0.27 -8.73
C ILE A 12 5.34 1.42 -9.46
N ILE A 13 4.34 2.04 -8.83
CA ILE A 13 3.68 3.22 -9.42
C ILE A 13 4.66 4.37 -9.63
N GLY A 14 5.54 4.64 -8.65
CA GLY A 14 6.55 5.69 -8.76
C GLY A 14 7.45 5.53 -10.00
N VAL A 15 7.82 4.30 -10.33
CA VAL A 15 8.63 3.99 -11.52
C VAL A 15 7.78 4.05 -12.80
N ALA A 16 6.50 3.69 -12.73
CA ALA A 16 5.59 3.68 -13.88
C ALA A 16 5.08 5.09 -14.27
N LEU A 17 5.25 6.11 -13.44
CA LEU A 17 4.74 7.46 -13.70
C LEU A 17 5.13 8.03 -15.07
N PRO A 18 6.39 7.97 -15.53
CA PRO A 18 6.76 8.47 -16.86
C PRO A 18 6.02 7.77 -18.00
N THR A 19 5.92 6.44 -17.93
CA THR A 19 5.21 5.62 -18.93
C THR A 19 3.72 5.92 -18.93
N ILE A 20 3.11 6.13 -17.74
CA ILE A 20 1.70 6.53 -17.60
C ILE A 20 1.48 7.89 -18.25
N GLN A 21 2.40 8.83 -18.05
CA GLN A 21 2.34 10.16 -18.64
C GLN A 21 2.34 10.10 -20.17
N GLU A 22 3.24 9.33 -20.76
CA GLU A 22 3.31 9.14 -22.20
C GLU A 22 2.08 8.44 -22.77
N HIS A 23 1.60 7.39 -22.09
CA HIS A 23 0.47 6.59 -22.56
C HIS A 23 -0.86 7.37 -22.57
N PHE A 24 -1.11 8.16 -21.53
CA PHE A 24 -2.35 8.93 -21.38
C PHE A 24 -2.25 10.37 -21.87
N GLY A 25 -1.05 10.85 -22.24
CA GLY A 25 -0.83 12.24 -22.67
C GLY A 25 -1.19 13.28 -21.59
N ILE A 26 -0.98 12.94 -20.31
CA ILE A 26 -1.42 13.73 -19.15
C ILE A 26 -0.37 14.71 -18.67
N THR A 27 -0.82 15.71 -17.91
CA THR A 27 0.05 16.75 -17.38
C THR A 27 0.81 16.27 -16.12
N GLN A 28 1.86 17.02 -15.77
CA GLN A 28 2.59 16.79 -14.50
C GLN A 28 1.67 16.91 -13.27
N THR A 29 0.64 17.74 -13.35
CA THR A 29 -0.35 17.91 -12.28
C THR A 29 -1.19 16.65 -12.10
N ASP A 30 -1.59 16.01 -13.18
CA ASP A 30 -2.38 14.76 -13.13
C ASP A 30 -1.56 13.62 -12.51
N LEU A 31 -0.26 13.55 -12.81
CA LEU A 31 0.65 12.58 -12.18
C LEU A 31 0.72 12.78 -10.66
N GLN A 32 0.78 14.03 -10.21
CA GLN A 32 0.76 14.33 -8.78
C GLN A 32 -0.54 13.87 -8.13
N TRP A 33 -1.69 13.99 -8.82
CA TRP A 33 -2.96 13.50 -8.30
C TRP A 33 -3.01 11.99 -8.18
N ILE A 34 -2.43 11.23 -9.11
CA ILE A 34 -2.32 9.77 -9.02
C ILE A 34 -1.60 9.36 -7.73
N PHE A 35 -0.50 10.03 -7.40
CA PHE A 35 0.25 9.75 -6.17
C PHE A 35 -0.48 10.26 -4.92
N ASN A 36 -0.94 11.50 -4.94
CA ASN A 36 -1.58 12.16 -3.80
C ASN A 36 -2.90 11.49 -3.42
N ALA A 37 -3.69 10.99 -4.37
CA ALA A 37 -4.93 10.28 -4.11
C ALA A 37 -4.72 9.10 -3.16
N TYR A 38 -3.68 8.31 -3.37
CA TYR A 38 -3.30 7.22 -2.47
C TYR A 38 -2.89 7.75 -1.08
N VAL A 39 -2.00 8.73 -1.02
CA VAL A 39 -1.44 9.26 0.23
C VAL A 39 -2.53 9.91 1.09
N ILE A 40 -3.42 10.69 0.47
CA ILE A 40 -4.54 11.35 1.15
C ILE A 40 -5.52 10.30 1.70
N ALA A 41 -5.94 9.33 0.87
CA ALA A 41 -6.84 8.27 1.29
C ALA A 41 -6.22 7.44 2.43
N PHE A 42 -4.96 7.04 2.29
CA PHE A 42 -4.22 6.30 3.31
C PHE A 42 -4.12 7.09 4.62
N GLY A 43 -3.65 8.33 4.58
CA GLY A 43 -3.44 9.16 5.78
C GLY A 43 -4.74 9.49 6.50
N THR A 44 -5.79 9.87 5.76
CA THR A 44 -7.09 10.22 6.33
C THR A 44 -7.77 9.01 6.99
N LEU A 45 -7.67 7.83 6.37
CA LEU A 45 -8.35 6.63 6.83
C LEU A 45 -7.53 5.78 7.81
N LEU A 46 -6.25 6.12 8.04
CA LEU A 46 -5.36 5.34 8.90
C LEU A 46 -5.89 5.22 10.34
N LEU A 47 -6.38 6.33 10.91
CA LEU A 47 -6.96 6.34 12.26
C LEU A 47 -8.27 5.56 12.32
N LEU A 48 -9.10 5.67 11.27
CA LEU A 48 -10.34 4.92 11.18
C LEU A 48 -10.05 3.42 11.05
N GLY A 49 -9.06 3.04 10.23
CA GLY A 49 -8.60 1.67 10.09
C GLY A 49 -8.13 1.06 11.40
N GLY A 50 -7.39 1.85 12.21
CA GLY A 50 -7.00 1.46 13.57
C GLY A 50 -8.22 1.19 14.45
N ARG A 51 -9.17 2.12 14.53
CA ARG A 51 -10.40 1.94 15.33
C ARG A 51 -11.25 0.75 14.89
N LEU A 52 -11.42 0.57 13.58
CA LEU A 52 -12.14 -0.59 13.05
C LEU A 52 -11.44 -1.90 13.41
N SER A 53 -10.11 -1.91 13.34
CA SER A 53 -9.28 -3.05 13.73
C SER A 53 -9.48 -3.42 15.21
N ASP A 54 -9.56 -2.43 16.09
CA ASP A 54 -9.75 -2.64 17.53
C ASP A 54 -11.17 -3.13 17.86
N THR A 55 -12.20 -2.68 17.12
CA THR A 55 -13.61 -3.00 17.39
C THR A 55 -14.08 -4.29 16.72
N LEU A 56 -13.68 -4.53 15.47
CA LEU A 56 -14.13 -5.66 14.66
C LEU A 56 -13.14 -6.84 14.66
N GLY A 57 -11.94 -6.61 15.18
CA GLY A 57 -10.88 -7.60 15.26
C GLY A 57 -9.81 -7.44 14.18
N HIS A 58 -8.56 -7.47 14.64
CA HIS A 58 -7.38 -7.19 13.80
C HIS A 58 -7.26 -8.10 12.57
N ARG A 59 -7.57 -9.41 12.74
CA ARG A 59 -7.49 -10.38 11.66
C ARG A 59 -8.51 -10.13 10.56
N GLN A 60 -9.75 -9.80 10.93
CA GLN A 60 -10.82 -9.55 9.96
C GLN A 60 -10.52 -8.29 9.14
N ILE A 61 -10.17 -7.19 9.80
CA ILE A 61 -9.84 -5.94 9.14
C ILE A 61 -8.60 -6.07 8.26
N PHE A 62 -7.59 -6.84 8.69
CA PHE A 62 -6.42 -7.17 7.87
C PHE A 62 -6.83 -7.87 6.57
N VAL A 63 -7.68 -8.89 6.63
CA VAL A 63 -8.13 -9.66 5.45
C VAL A 63 -8.97 -8.79 4.53
N ILE A 64 -9.90 -8.00 5.06
CA ILE A 64 -10.71 -7.06 4.28
C ILE A 64 -9.81 -6.05 3.56
N GLY A 65 -8.88 -5.44 4.28
CA GLY A 65 -7.92 -4.50 3.70
C GLY A 65 -7.08 -5.13 2.59
N PHE A 66 -6.67 -6.38 2.76
CA PHE A 66 -5.91 -7.12 1.76
C PHE A 66 -6.73 -7.40 0.49
N ILE A 67 -8.00 -7.79 0.64
CA ILE A 67 -8.92 -8.00 -0.48
C ILE A 67 -9.13 -6.68 -1.25
N VAL A 68 -9.40 -5.58 -0.52
CA VAL A 68 -9.60 -4.26 -1.12
C VAL A 68 -8.34 -3.81 -1.87
N LEU A 69 -7.16 -3.94 -1.26
CA LEU A 69 -5.88 -3.57 -1.90
C LEU A 69 -5.65 -4.40 -3.17
N SER A 70 -5.84 -5.71 -3.11
CA SER A 70 -5.62 -6.61 -4.24
C SER A 70 -6.59 -6.33 -5.39
N ALA A 71 -7.87 -6.14 -5.11
CA ALA A 71 -8.89 -5.81 -6.11
C ALA A 71 -8.58 -4.45 -6.76
N ALA A 72 -8.23 -3.45 -5.95
CA ALA A 72 -7.86 -2.13 -6.45
C ALA A 72 -6.57 -2.16 -7.30
N SER A 73 -5.61 -3.02 -6.97
CA SER A 73 -4.39 -3.17 -7.77
C SER A 73 -4.67 -3.81 -9.14
N VAL A 74 -5.60 -4.77 -9.20
CA VAL A 74 -6.06 -5.33 -10.48
C VAL A 74 -6.78 -4.26 -11.31
N LEU A 75 -7.66 -3.47 -10.70
CA LEU A 75 -8.34 -2.36 -11.37
C LEU A 75 -7.35 -1.31 -11.90
N ALA A 76 -6.32 -0.98 -11.13
CA ALA A 76 -5.27 -0.05 -11.55
C ALA A 76 -4.50 -0.58 -12.77
N GLY A 77 -4.18 -1.89 -12.80
CA GLY A 77 -3.48 -2.52 -13.91
C GLY A 77 -4.31 -2.64 -15.19
N MET A 78 -5.64 -2.58 -15.07
CA MET A 78 -6.58 -2.64 -16.20
C MET A 78 -7.23 -1.28 -16.51
N ALA A 79 -6.75 -0.19 -15.92
CA ALA A 79 -7.39 1.13 -16.01
C ALA A 79 -7.41 1.66 -17.47
N PRO A 80 -8.60 1.86 -18.07
CA PRO A 80 -8.72 2.38 -19.43
C PRO A 80 -8.56 3.91 -19.49
N SER A 81 -8.62 4.58 -18.34
CA SER A 81 -8.54 6.05 -18.23
C SER A 81 -7.87 6.46 -16.93
N ILE A 82 -7.39 7.71 -16.90
CA ILE A 82 -6.78 8.31 -15.72
C ILE A 82 -7.75 8.36 -14.53
N ASP A 83 -9.02 8.63 -14.76
CA ASP A 83 -10.02 8.71 -13.68
C ASP A 83 -10.18 7.36 -12.97
N VAL A 84 -10.20 6.26 -13.73
CA VAL A 84 -10.24 4.90 -13.17
C VAL A 84 -8.95 4.59 -12.41
N LEU A 85 -7.81 5.06 -12.92
CA LEU A 85 -6.52 4.90 -12.22
C LEU A 85 -6.52 5.66 -10.89
N ILE A 86 -6.96 6.92 -10.86
CA ILE A 86 -7.05 7.72 -9.64
C ILE A 86 -8.03 7.08 -8.63
N ALA A 87 -9.20 6.63 -9.09
CA ALA A 87 -10.15 5.93 -8.24
C ALA A 87 -9.55 4.64 -7.64
N SER A 88 -8.81 3.89 -8.43
CA SER A 88 -8.08 2.71 -7.95
C SER A 88 -7.03 3.06 -6.91
N ARG A 89 -6.33 4.19 -7.06
CA ARG A 89 -5.35 4.68 -6.06
C ARG A 89 -6.01 5.05 -4.73
N ILE A 90 -7.21 5.64 -4.76
CA ILE A 90 -7.99 5.90 -3.54
C ILE A 90 -8.35 4.59 -2.84
N LEU A 91 -8.83 3.60 -3.58
CA LEU A 91 -9.18 2.28 -3.03
C LEU A 91 -7.95 1.54 -2.48
N GLN A 92 -6.79 1.63 -3.16
CA GLN A 92 -5.53 1.08 -2.65
C GLN A 92 -5.11 1.75 -1.35
N GLY A 93 -5.22 3.08 -1.24
CA GLY A 93 -4.97 3.83 -0.01
C GLY A 93 -5.88 3.40 1.13
N LEU A 94 -7.17 3.19 0.86
CA LEU A 94 -8.13 2.66 1.82
C LEU A 94 -7.73 1.25 2.29
N GLY A 95 -7.43 0.33 1.38
CA GLY A 95 -6.97 -1.02 1.71
C GLY A 95 -5.70 -1.00 2.57
N ALA A 96 -4.71 -0.19 2.20
CA ALA A 96 -3.48 -0.02 2.96
C ALA A 96 -3.72 0.55 4.37
N ALA A 97 -4.65 1.51 4.51
CA ALA A 97 -5.04 2.10 5.80
C ALA A 97 -5.70 1.09 6.75
N LEU A 98 -6.36 0.07 6.22
CA LEU A 98 -6.89 -1.05 7.01
C LEU A 98 -5.79 -2.05 7.38
N ILE A 99 -4.88 -2.34 6.47
CA ILE A 99 -3.82 -3.34 6.65
C ILE A 99 -2.78 -2.88 7.68
N ALA A 100 -2.28 -1.64 7.56
CA ALA A 100 -1.12 -1.19 8.32
C ALA A 100 -1.31 -1.28 9.84
N PRO A 101 -2.37 -0.70 10.47
CA PRO A 101 -2.60 -0.80 11.90
C PRO A 101 -2.97 -2.22 12.33
N SER A 102 -3.78 -2.94 11.54
CA SER A 102 -4.19 -4.31 11.86
C SER A 102 -3.00 -5.27 11.90
N ALA A 103 -2.11 -5.17 10.92
CA ALA A 103 -0.91 -6.00 10.86
C ALA A 103 0.03 -5.73 12.03
N LEU A 104 0.21 -4.47 12.42
CA LEU A 104 1.01 -4.09 13.58
C LEU A 104 0.41 -4.63 14.87
N SER A 105 -0.91 -4.46 15.06
CA SER A 105 -1.63 -4.98 16.23
C SER A 105 -1.55 -6.50 16.35
N ILE A 106 -1.63 -7.23 15.22
CA ILE A 106 -1.44 -8.70 15.19
C ILE A 106 -0.02 -9.07 15.67
N VAL A 107 1.01 -8.39 15.16
CA VAL A 107 2.39 -8.65 15.59
C VAL A 107 2.56 -8.37 17.08
N MET A 108 2.05 -7.24 17.57
CA MET A 108 2.15 -6.87 18.98
C MET A 108 1.41 -7.88 19.88
N SER A 109 0.23 -8.36 19.48
CA SER A 109 -0.53 -9.33 20.25
C SER A 109 0.13 -10.71 20.30
N LEU A 110 0.77 -11.16 19.23
CA LEU A 110 1.45 -12.44 19.17
C LEU A 110 2.69 -12.50 20.07
N PHE A 111 3.40 -11.39 20.24
CA PHE A 111 4.66 -11.33 20.99
C PHE A 111 4.55 -10.57 22.32
N ALA A 112 3.33 -10.27 22.79
CA ALA A 112 3.08 -9.46 24.00
C ALA A 112 3.75 -9.98 25.28
N GLY A 113 4.03 -11.29 25.37
CA GLY A 113 4.68 -11.93 26.53
C GLY A 113 6.19 -12.10 26.41
N ASN A 114 6.81 -11.78 25.28
CA ASN A 114 8.23 -12.08 25.01
C ASN A 114 8.94 -10.88 24.37
N LYS A 115 9.58 -10.06 25.22
CA LYS A 115 10.30 -8.84 24.79
C LYS A 115 11.39 -9.09 23.73
N PRO A 116 12.26 -10.12 23.85
CA PRO A 116 13.28 -10.38 22.83
C PRO A 116 12.67 -10.71 21.47
N GLU A 117 11.63 -11.51 21.41
CA GLU A 117 10.95 -11.86 20.17
C GLU A 117 10.18 -10.68 19.59
N MET A 118 9.56 -9.85 20.43
CA MET A 118 8.93 -8.61 20.01
C MET A 118 9.94 -7.69 19.31
N ASN A 119 11.11 -7.47 19.90
CA ASN A 119 12.15 -6.63 19.31
C ASN A 119 12.63 -7.19 17.96
N ARG A 120 12.77 -8.51 17.85
CA ARG A 120 13.14 -9.17 16.60
C ARG A 120 12.02 -9.00 15.53
N ALA A 121 10.77 -9.19 15.91
CA ALA A 121 9.62 -9.01 15.03
C ALA A 121 9.53 -7.56 14.53
N MET A 122 9.73 -6.58 15.41
CA MET A 122 9.75 -5.17 15.04
C MET A 122 10.94 -4.80 14.15
N GLY A 123 12.09 -5.41 14.35
CA GLY A 123 13.26 -5.27 13.46
C GLY A 123 12.97 -5.79 12.05
N ILE A 124 12.36 -6.96 11.92
CA ILE A 124 11.91 -7.53 10.64
C ILE A 124 10.82 -6.65 9.99
N TRP A 125 9.89 -6.14 10.80
CA TRP A 125 8.87 -5.21 10.34
C TRP A 125 9.48 -3.95 9.73
N GLY A 126 10.45 -3.33 10.43
CA GLY A 126 11.15 -2.15 9.95
C GLY A 126 11.99 -2.39 8.69
N ALA A 127 12.61 -3.58 8.56
CA ALA A 127 13.37 -3.98 7.38
C ALA A 127 12.48 -4.27 6.15
N ALA A 128 11.22 -4.60 6.34
CA ALA A 128 10.29 -4.90 5.25
C ALA A 128 9.99 -3.66 4.38
N ALA A 129 10.06 -2.46 4.97
CA ALA A 129 9.80 -1.21 4.25
C ALA A 129 10.88 -0.93 3.17
N PRO A 130 12.18 -0.82 3.50
CA PRO A 130 13.20 -0.61 2.48
C PRO A 130 13.31 -1.77 1.50
N ALA A 131 13.06 -3.02 1.93
CA ALA A 131 13.04 -4.17 1.05
C ALA A 131 11.90 -4.10 0.01
N GLY A 132 10.71 -3.64 0.41
CA GLY A 132 9.59 -3.41 -0.50
C GLY A 132 9.89 -2.31 -1.52
N GLY A 133 10.52 -1.22 -1.06
CA GLY A 133 10.92 -0.10 -1.91
C GLY A 133 11.93 -0.51 -2.98
N THR A 134 13.00 -1.18 -2.58
CA THR A 134 14.03 -1.66 -3.53
C THR A 134 13.48 -2.69 -4.50
N ALA A 135 12.67 -3.64 -4.03
CA ALA A 135 12.05 -4.64 -4.90
C ALA A 135 11.10 -3.99 -5.91
N GLY A 136 10.29 -3.00 -5.49
CA GLY A 136 9.37 -2.29 -6.38
C GLY A 136 10.08 -1.51 -7.49
N VAL A 137 11.16 -0.80 -7.15
CA VAL A 137 12.00 -0.09 -8.13
C VAL A 137 12.64 -1.08 -9.10
N PHE A 138 13.18 -2.20 -8.60
CA PHE A 138 13.83 -3.20 -9.42
C PHE A 138 12.86 -3.85 -10.41
N LEU A 139 11.67 -4.25 -9.94
CA LEU A 139 10.63 -4.85 -10.77
C LEU A 139 10.07 -3.87 -11.81
N GLY A 140 9.87 -2.61 -11.41
CA GLY A 140 9.41 -1.56 -12.31
C GLY A 140 10.41 -1.31 -13.45
N HIS A 141 11.70 -1.24 -13.12
CA HIS A 141 12.75 -1.02 -14.12
C HIS A 141 12.95 -2.20 -15.08
N HIS A 142 12.85 -3.44 -14.57
CA HIS A 142 13.09 -4.65 -15.37
C HIS A 142 11.97 -4.96 -16.37
N ASN A 143 10.75 -4.50 -16.10
CA ASN A 143 9.59 -4.69 -16.99
C ASN A 143 9.45 -3.62 -18.08
N GLY A 144 10.45 -2.77 -18.28
CA GLY A 144 10.43 -1.75 -19.32
C GLY A 144 9.40 -0.64 -19.07
N LEU A 145 9.00 -0.44 -17.81
CA LEU A 145 8.09 0.63 -17.38
C LEU A 145 8.85 1.93 -17.07
N ALA A 146 10.11 2.03 -17.46
CA ALA A 146 10.97 3.22 -17.36
C ALA A 146 11.59 3.55 -18.69
#